data_32a98cd99ea17bce4f5ed9d1d7154f0b
#
_entry.id   32a98cd99ea17bce4f5ed9d1d7154f0b
#
_cell.length_a   1.000
_cell.length_b   1.000
_cell.length_c   1.000
_cell.angle_alpha   90.00
_cell.angle_beta   90.00
_cell.angle_gamma   90.00
#
_symmetry.space_group_name_H-M   'P 1'
#
loop_
_entity.id
_entity.type
_entity.pdbx_description
1 polymer ?
#
loop_
_entity_poly.entity_id
_entity_poly.type
_entity_poly.pdbx_seq_one_letter_code
_entity_poly.pdbx_strand_id
1 'polypeptide(L)'
;MKKNYKFKKWLGWLAAILFSVSCLVLSKGTTGTSEKEIALVLKIIDDSNDFWTAFIQGAEMAGKEYGLRIIVNGPNAETEYEEQGKMIEEAIVQEPDAIALVPSNYTETVKYAKKIEEAGIPLVLVDSVMEAKMGSCVVATDNVEAGRK
;
A
#
# COMPACT_ATOMS: atom_id res chain seq x y z
N MET A 1 26.39 39.06 50.70
CA MET A 1 25.25 38.16 50.34
C MET A 1 24.86 38.19 48.86
N LYS A 2 25.81 38.10 47.89
CA LYS A 2 25.48 38.12 46.42
C LYS A 2 25.83 36.82 45.65
N LYS A 3 26.35 35.78 46.32
CA LYS A 3 26.91 34.58 45.66
C LYS A 3 25.87 33.51 45.33
N ASN A 4 24.71 33.50 46.00
CA ASN A 4 23.69 32.43 45.84
C ASN A 4 22.67 32.65 44.70
N TYR A 5 22.62 33.86 44.11
CA TYR A 5 21.64 34.17 43.05
C TYR A 5 22.06 33.58 41.68
N LYS A 6 23.36 33.59 41.38
CA LYS A 6 23.85 33.01 40.11
C LYS A 6 23.73 31.49 40.09
N PHE A 7 23.91 30.83 41.24
CA PHE A 7 23.76 29.36 41.35
C PHE A 7 22.31 28.91 41.16
N LYS A 8 21.33 29.63 41.72
CA LYS A 8 19.90 29.33 41.54
C LYS A 8 19.43 29.51 40.09
N LYS A 9 19.95 30.50 39.37
CA LYS A 9 19.64 30.68 37.95
C LYS A 9 20.21 29.53 37.09
N TRP A 10 21.43 29.08 37.38
CA TRP A 10 22.10 28.01 36.65
C TRP A 10 21.38 26.66 36.86
N LEU A 11 20.90 26.41 38.08
CA LEU A 11 20.09 25.22 38.41
C LEU A 11 18.74 25.21 37.67
N GLY A 12 18.11 26.38 37.49
CA GLY A 12 16.88 26.54 36.71
C GLY A 12 17.07 26.22 35.23
N TRP A 13 18.19 26.62 34.64
CA TRP A 13 18.51 26.30 33.23
C TRP A 13 18.83 24.83 33.02
N LEU A 14 19.49 24.16 33.95
CA LEU A 14 19.74 22.73 33.92
C LEU A 14 18.44 21.92 34.02
N ALA A 15 17.52 22.34 34.89
CA ALA A 15 16.20 21.70 35.01
C ALA A 15 15.34 21.86 33.71
N ALA A 16 15.39 23.02 33.07
CA ALA A 16 14.70 23.29 31.81
C ALA A 16 15.27 22.45 30.65
N ILE A 17 16.61 22.28 30.60
CA ILE A 17 17.26 21.45 29.59
C ILE A 17 16.94 19.97 29.81
N LEU A 18 16.96 19.48 31.05
CA LEU A 18 16.58 18.10 31.37
C LEU A 18 15.11 17.82 31.06
N PHE A 19 14.21 18.78 31.29
CA PHE A 19 12.79 18.64 30.96
C PHE A 19 12.55 18.62 29.46
N SER A 20 13.26 19.47 28.68
CA SER A 20 13.14 19.47 27.22
C SER A 20 13.70 18.20 26.58
N VAL A 21 14.79 17.64 27.08
CA VAL A 21 15.36 16.37 26.61
C VAL A 21 14.46 15.19 26.97
N SER A 22 13.82 15.20 28.16
CA SER A 22 12.86 14.17 28.57
C SER A 22 11.60 14.20 27.69
N CYS A 23 11.13 15.38 27.28
CA CYS A 23 9.98 15.51 26.38
C CYS A 23 10.30 15.00 24.96
N LEU A 24 11.54 15.18 24.49
CA LEU A 24 11.99 14.68 23.19
C LEU A 24 12.14 13.14 23.15
N VAL A 25 12.46 12.52 24.29
CA VAL A 25 12.62 11.06 24.38
C VAL A 25 11.28 10.35 24.54
N LEU A 26 10.28 10.99 25.19
CA LEU A 26 8.92 10.45 25.31
C LEU A 26 8.10 10.50 24.01
N SER A 27 8.51 11.29 23.01
CA SER A 27 7.83 11.34 21.70
C SER A 27 8.29 10.25 20.72
N LYS A 28 9.24 9.36 21.10
CA LYS A 28 9.71 8.22 20.31
C LYS A 28 9.14 6.86 20.77
N GLY A 29 7.94 6.83 21.30
CA GLY A 29 7.37 5.63 21.91
C GLY A 29 5.93 5.32 21.54
N THR A 30 5.51 5.53 20.29
CA THR A 30 4.37 4.81 19.73
C THR A 30 4.84 4.06 18.49
N THR A 31 5.51 2.94 18.70
CA THR A 31 5.51 1.84 17.73
C THR A 31 4.13 1.21 17.76
N GLY A 32 3.10 1.94 17.36
CA GLY A 32 1.96 1.34 16.74
C GLY A 32 2.52 0.71 15.46
N THR A 33 2.54 -0.59 15.36
CA THR A 33 2.65 -1.27 14.08
C THR A 33 1.51 -0.73 13.25
N SER A 34 1.77 0.23 12.36
CA SER A 34 0.77 0.66 11.39
C SER A 34 0.38 -0.61 10.64
N GLU A 35 -0.90 -0.93 10.65
CA GLU A 35 -1.43 -2.03 9.87
C GLU A 35 -0.96 -1.83 8.44
N LYS A 36 -0.29 -2.84 7.87
CA LYS A 36 0.21 -2.76 6.50
C LYS A 36 -0.95 -2.67 5.53
N GLU A 37 -0.77 -1.83 4.51
CA GLU A 37 -1.80 -1.55 3.53
C GLU A 37 -1.45 -2.10 2.17
N ILE A 38 -2.39 -2.83 1.57
CA ILE A 38 -2.30 -3.35 0.21
C ILE A 38 -3.38 -2.69 -0.65
N ALA A 39 -2.99 -1.98 -1.68
CA ALA A 39 -3.92 -1.49 -2.68
C ALA A 39 -4.19 -2.60 -3.71
N LEU A 40 -5.43 -3.07 -3.80
CA LEU A 40 -5.88 -4.04 -4.79
C LEU A 40 -6.61 -3.31 -5.91
N VAL A 41 -5.95 -3.18 -7.07
CA VAL A 41 -6.52 -2.50 -8.24
C VAL A 41 -7.00 -3.55 -9.23
N LEU A 42 -8.31 -3.70 -9.34
CA LEU A 42 -8.98 -4.64 -10.22
C LEU A 42 -9.14 -4.09 -11.64
N LYS A 43 -9.36 -4.97 -12.61
CA LYS A 43 -9.70 -4.57 -13.98
C LYS A 43 -11.17 -4.19 -14.15
N ILE A 44 -12.01 -4.58 -13.19
CA ILE A 44 -13.43 -4.21 -13.12
C ILE A 44 -13.92 -4.44 -11.69
N ILE A 45 -14.86 -3.61 -11.24
CA ILE A 45 -15.72 -3.88 -10.08
C ILE A 45 -17.12 -4.14 -10.63
N ASP A 46 -17.59 -5.37 -10.49
CA ASP A 46 -18.89 -5.82 -10.98
C ASP A 46 -19.56 -6.72 -9.95
N ASP A 47 -20.48 -6.14 -9.18
CA ASP A 47 -21.22 -6.84 -8.12
C ASP A 47 -22.21 -7.89 -8.66
N SER A 48 -22.50 -7.85 -9.97
CA SER A 48 -23.36 -8.85 -10.62
C SER A 48 -22.59 -10.11 -11.03
N ASN A 49 -21.26 -10.09 -10.96
CA ASN A 49 -20.38 -11.19 -11.33
C ASN A 49 -19.84 -11.89 -10.08
N ASP A 50 -20.30 -13.12 -9.86
CA ASP A 50 -19.92 -13.95 -8.72
C ASP A 50 -18.40 -14.14 -8.59
N PHE A 51 -17.66 -14.17 -9.71
CA PHE A 51 -16.20 -14.31 -9.70
C PHE A 51 -15.54 -13.12 -8.99
N TRP A 52 -15.89 -11.89 -9.37
CA TRP A 52 -15.30 -10.70 -8.77
C TRP A 52 -15.72 -10.51 -7.31
N THR A 53 -16.97 -10.82 -7.00
CA THR A 53 -17.47 -10.83 -5.63
C THR A 53 -16.68 -11.81 -4.76
N ALA A 54 -16.49 -13.04 -5.20
CA ALA A 54 -15.71 -14.04 -4.46
C ALA A 54 -14.22 -13.66 -4.36
N PHE A 55 -13.67 -13.06 -5.42
CA PHE A 55 -12.27 -12.59 -5.44
C PHE A 55 -12.03 -11.52 -4.38
N ILE A 56 -12.88 -10.49 -4.32
CA ILE A 56 -12.81 -9.41 -3.33
C ILE A 56 -12.95 -9.97 -1.90
N GLN A 57 -13.95 -10.82 -1.68
CA GLN A 57 -14.15 -11.47 -0.38
C GLN A 57 -12.93 -12.28 0.06
N GLY A 58 -12.31 -13.03 -0.87
CA GLY A 58 -11.08 -13.76 -0.60
C GLY A 58 -9.92 -12.86 -0.19
N ALA A 59 -9.75 -11.72 -0.88
CA ALA A 59 -8.73 -10.73 -0.55
C ALA A 59 -8.97 -10.11 0.84
N GLU A 60 -10.21 -9.74 1.16
CA GLU A 60 -10.58 -9.20 2.47
C GLU A 60 -10.39 -10.23 3.60
N MET A 61 -10.71 -11.49 3.35
CA MET A 61 -10.48 -12.57 4.33
C MET A 61 -8.99 -12.75 4.59
N ALA A 62 -8.15 -12.77 3.55
CA ALA A 62 -6.71 -12.82 3.70
C ALA A 62 -6.18 -11.59 4.45
N GLY A 63 -6.69 -10.40 4.16
CA GLY A 63 -6.37 -9.19 4.90
C GLY A 63 -6.60 -9.35 6.39
N LYS A 64 -7.77 -9.84 6.79
CA LYS A 64 -8.12 -10.11 8.20
C LYS A 64 -7.21 -11.17 8.84
N GLU A 65 -6.90 -12.25 8.12
CA GLU A 65 -6.07 -13.33 8.60
C GLU A 65 -4.62 -12.88 8.86
N TYR A 66 -4.08 -12.07 7.96
CA TYR A 66 -2.68 -11.61 8.03
C TYR A 66 -2.50 -10.24 8.69
N GLY A 67 -3.57 -9.60 9.16
CA GLY A 67 -3.51 -8.27 9.79
C GLY A 67 -3.10 -7.19 8.79
N LEU A 68 -3.67 -7.24 7.57
CA LEU A 68 -3.43 -6.30 6.48
C LEU A 68 -4.71 -5.53 6.18
N ARG A 69 -4.59 -4.27 5.86
CA ARG A 69 -5.69 -3.47 5.31
C ARG A 69 -5.70 -3.59 3.78
N ILE A 70 -6.77 -4.13 3.22
CA ILE A 70 -6.95 -4.25 1.78
C ILE A 70 -7.84 -3.10 1.31
N ILE A 71 -7.32 -2.27 0.39
CA ILE A 71 -8.09 -1.20 -0.27
C ILE A 71 -8.37 -1.64 -1.69
N VAL A 72 -9.63 -1.93 -1.98
CA VAL A 72 -10.08 -2.38 -3.29
C VAL A 72 -10.52 -1.20 -4.13
N ASN A 73 -10.03 -1.12 -5.36
CA ASN A 73 -10.43 -0.13 -6.36
C ASN A 73 -10.44 -0.76 -7.75
N GLY A 74 -11.21 -0.19 -8.67
CA GLY A 74 -11.28 -0.67 -10.05
C GLY A 74 -12.34 0.07 -10.84
N PRO A 75 -12.24 0.12 -12.18
CA PRO A 75 -13.22 0.74 -13.07
C PRO A 75 -14.53 -0.07 -13.13
N ASN A 76 -15.56 0.51 -13.75
CA ASN A 76 -16.85 -0.14 -13.93
C ASN A 76 -16.90 -1.08 -15.16
N ALA A 77 -15.88 -1.01 -16.03
CA ALA A 77 -15.76 -1.87 -17.19
C ALA A 77 -14.29 -2.20 -17.50
N GLU A 78 -14.02 -3.43 -17.96
CA GLU A 78 -12.66 -3.88 -18.32
C GLU A 78 -12.04 -3.06 -19.47
N THR A 79 -12.86 -2.39 -20.29
CA THR A 79 -12.40 -1.53 -21.37
C THR A 79 -11.91 -0.16 -20.90
N GLU A 80 -12.16 0.20 -19.64
CA GLU A 80 -11.78 1.49 -19.05
C GLU A 80 -10.35 1.47 -18.49
N TYR A 81 -9.38 0.99 -19.30
CA TYR A 81 -7.98 0.87 -18.87
C TYR A 81 -7.32 2.21 -18.54
N GLU A 82 -7.75 3.31 -19.10
CA GLU A 82 -7.26 4.64 -18.72
C GLU A 82 -7.76 5.07 -17.34
N GLU A 83 -9.00 4.71 -17.01
CA GLU A 83 -9.53 4.95 -15.67
C GLU A 83 -8.83 4.09 -14.63
N GLN A 84 -8.58 2.81 -14.94
CA GLN A 84 -7.73 1.96 -14.10
C GLN A 84 -6.35 2.60 -13.92
N GLY A 85 -5.79 3.19 -14.97
CA GLY A 85 -4.51 3.90 -14.90
C GLY A 85 -4.50 5.05 -13.90
N LYS A 86 -5.56 5.86 -13.85
CA LYS A 86 -5.71 6.94 -12.85
C LYS A 86 -5.81 6.36 -11.44
N MET A 87 -6.57 5.29 -11.24
CA MET A 87 -6.69 4.60 -9.96
C MET A 87 -5.34 4.04 -9.48
N ILE A 88 -4.50 3.55 -10.39
CA ILE A 88 -3.12 3.16 -10.08
C ILE A 88 -2.30 4.37 -9.60
N GLU A 89 -2.39 5.50 -10.31
CA GLU A 89 -1.69 6.73 -9.92
C GLU A 89 -2.15 7.25 -8.56
N GLU A 90 -3.45 7.19 -8.27
CA GLU A 90 -4.01 7.53 -6.97
C GLU A 90 -3.53 6.58 -5.87
N ALA A 91 -3.44 5.27 -6.16
CA ALA A 91 -2.90 4.29 -5.22
C ALA A 91 -1.42 4.57 -4.92
N ILE A 92 -0.61 4.94 -5.91
CA ILE A 92 0.80 5.30 -5.70
C ILE A 92 0.94 6.49 -4.74
N VAL A 93 0.07 7.50 -4.87
CA VAL A 93 0.07 8.69 -3.98
C VAL A 93 -0.24 8.35 -2.52
N GLN A 94 -0.97 7.25 -2.28
CA GLN A 94 -1.28 6.77 -0.92
C GLN A 94 -0.10 6.02 -0.27
N GLU A 95 0.97 5.73 -1.02
CA GLU A 95 2.18 5.04 -0.55
C GLU A 95 1.88 3.71 0.18
N PRO A 96 1.08 2.77 -0.40
CA PRO A 96 0.79 1.49 0.23
C PRO A 96 2.05 0.63 0.35
N ASP A 97 2.02 -0.37 1.25
CA ASP A 97 3.12 -1.33 1.41
C ASP A 97 3.30 -2.24 0.17
N ALA A 98 2.26 -2.44 -0.63
CA ALA A 98 2.31 -3.09 -1.94
C ALA A 98 1.06 -2.77 -2.77
N ILE A 99 1.16 -2.96 -4.09
CA ILE A 99 0.04 -2.90 -5.02
C ILE A 99 -0.17 -4.29 -5.64
N ALA A 100 -1.37 -4.85 -5.47
CA ALA A 100 -1.85 -6.02 -6.19
C ALA A 100 -2.69 -5.53 -7.39
N LEU A 101 -2.28 -5.85 -8.60
CA LEU A 101 -2.87 -5.34 -9.83
C LEU A 101 -3.42 -6.47 -10.69
N VAL A 102 -4.68 -6.35 -11.08
CA VAL A 102 -5.30 -7.15 -12.14
C VAL A 102 -5.35 -6.28 -13.40
N PRO A 103 -4.39 -6.41 -14.34
CA PRO A 103 -4.31 -5.52 -15.50
C PRO A 103 -5.55 -5.65 -16.41
N SER A 104 -6.17 -4.52 -16.77
CA SER A 104 -7.30 -4.49 -17.71
C SER A 104 -6.87 -4.55 -19.18
N ASN A 105 -5.62 -4.17 -19.50
CA ASN A 105 -5.11 -4.18 -20.85
C ASN A 105 -3.67 -4.70 -20.90
N TYR A 106 -3.39 -5.60 -21.86
CA TYR A 106 -2.10 -6.28 -21.99
C TYR A 106 -0.93 -5.32 -22.25
N THR A 107 -1.14 -4.30 -23.08
CA THR A 107 -0.11 -3.33 -23.50
C THR A 107 -0.20 -1.99 -22.77
N GLU A 108 -1.41 -1.43 -22.69
CA GLU A 108 -1.62 -0.08 -22.16
C GLU A 108 -1.38 0.03 -20.66
N THR A 109 -1.64 -1.04 -19.89
CA THR A 109 -1.40 -1.03 -18.44
C THR A 109 0.10 -0.99 -18.09
N VAL A 110 0.99 -1.39 -19.01
CA VAL A 110 2.46 -1.39 -18.79
C VAL A 110 2.99 -0.02 -18.37
N LYS A 111 2.50 1.07 -18.97
CA LYS A 111 2.94 2.43 -18.66
C LYS A 111 2.64 2.83 -17.20
N TYR A 112 1.54 2.35 -16.65
CA TYR A 112 1.15 2.59 -15.25
C TYR A 112 1.90 1.69 -14.28
N ALA A 113 2.10 0.42 -14.65
CA ALA A 113 2.90 -0.50 -13.86
C ALA A 113 4.36 -0.03 -13.69
N LYS A 114 4.95 0.60 -14.72
CA LYS A 114 6.26 1.27 -14.60
C LYS A 114 6.29 2.35 -13.53
N LYS A 115 5.22 3.14 -13.40
CA LYS A 115 5.13 4.17 -12.36
C LYS A 115 5.11 3.57 -10.95
N ILE A 116 4.51 2.38 -10.76
CA ILE A 116 4.53 1.66 -9.49
C ILE A 116 5.98 1.27 -9.15
N GLU A 117 6.73 0.70 -10.13
CA GLU A 117 8.13 0.31 -9.92
C GLU A 117 9.04 1.52 -9.68
N GLU A 118 8.82 2.63 -10.42
CA GLU A 118 9.54 3.90 -10.25
C GLU A 118 9.31 4.51 -8.87
N ALA A 119 8.11 4.32 -8.30
CA ALA A 119 7.78 4.73 -6.92
C ALA A 119 8.40 3.79 -5.86
N GLY A 120 9.00 2.67 -6.27
CA GLY A 120 9.60 1.69 -5.36
C GLY A 120 8.58 0.85 -4.60
N ILE A 121 7.32 0.83 -5.02
CA ILE A 121 6.25 0.06 -4.40
C ILE A 121 6.26 -1.37 -4.95
N PRO A 122 6.27 -2.40 -4.10
CA PRO A 122 6.17 -3.79 -4.54
C PRO A 122 4.89 -4.03 -5.36
N LEU A 123 5.05 -4.58 -6.57
CA LEU A 123 3.95 -4.91 -7.48
C LEU A 123 3.74 -6.42 -7.55
N VAL A 124 2.52 -6.87 -7.35
CA VAL A 124 2.06 -8.25 -7.57
C VAL A 124 1.02 -8.25 -8.68
N LEU A 125 1.24 -9.01 -9.75
CA LEU A 125 0.23 -9.22 -10.78
C LEU A 125 -0.68 -10.37 -10.38
N VAL A 126 -2.00 -10.20 -10.56
CA VAL A 126 -3.00 -11.19 -10.20
C VAL A 126 -3.93 -11.44 -11.39
N ASP A 127 -4.33 -12.70 -11.57
CA ASP A 127 -5.25 -13.19 -12.62
C ASP A 127 -4.72 -13.02 -14.05
N SER A 128 -4.29 -11.82 -14.41
CA SER A 128 -3.88 -11.45 -15.77
C SER A 128 -2.43 -11.00 -15.82
N VAL A 129 -1.80 -11.13 -16.99
CA VAL A 129 -0.43 -10.70 -17.24
C VAL A 129 -0.39 -9.51 -18.21
N MET A 130 0.77 -8.85 -18.30
CA MET A 130 1.06 -7.79 -19.25
C MET A 130 2.14 -8.20 -20.24
N GLU A 131 2.31 -7.46 -21.34
CA GLU A 131 3.36 -7.67 -22.34
C GLU A 131 4.76 -7.63 -21.70
N ALA A 132 4.97 -6.69 -20.79
CA ALA A 132 6.23 -6.57 -20.06
C ALA A 132 6.25 -7.52 -18.84
N LYS A 133 7.38 -8.20 -18.62
CA LYS A 133 7.63 -8.93 -17.39
C LYS A 133 7.96 -7.95 -16.28
N MET A 134 6.97 -7.63 -15.47
CA MET A 134 7.03 -6.66 -14.38
C MET A 134 6.45 -7.26 -13.11
N GLY A 135 6.75 -6.59 -11.99
CA GLY A 135 6.28 -7.03 -10.68
C GLY A 135 7.16 -8.08 -10.02
N SER A 136 7.01 -8.20 -8.71
CA SER A 136 7.76 -9.14 -7.86
C SER A 136 7.30 -10.58 -8.05
N CYS A 137 6.02 -10.80 -8.35
CA CYS A 137 5.45 -12.11 -8.68
C CYS A 137 4.15 -11.98 -9.47
N VAL A 138 3.73 -13.11 -10.05
CA VAL A 138 2.45 -13.28 -10.75
C VAL A 138 1.69 -14.40 -10.08
N VAL A 139 0.43 -14.16 -9.73
CA VAL A 139 -0.50 -15.15 -9.18
C VAL A 139 -1.66 -15.31 -10.17
N ALA A 140 -1.63 -16.37 -10.96
CA ALA A 140 -2.64 -16.62 -11.99
C ALA A 140 -2.88 -18.12 -12.16
N THR A 141 -4.02 -18.48 -12.75
CA THR A 141 -4.31 -19.86 -13.18
C THR A 141 -3.54 -20.17 -14.45
N ASP A 142 -2.91 -21.34 -14.52
CA ASP A 142 -2.39 -21.87 -15.79
C ASP A 142 -3.56 -22.39 -16.64
N ASN A 143 -4.11 -21.51 -17.46
CA ASN A 143 -5.25 -21.79 -18.30
C ASN A 143 -4.93 -22.81 -19.41
N VAL A 144 -3.67 -22.95 -19.81
CA VAL A 144 -3.23 -23.95 -20.80
C VAL A 144 -3.26 -25.33 -20.17
N GLU A 145 -2.73 -25.47 -18.95
CA GLU A 145 -2.79 -26.74 -18.21
C GLU A 145 -4.21 -27.11 -17.81
N ALA A 146 -5.01 -26.13 -17.37
CA ALA A 146 -6.42 -26.35 -17.03
C ALA A 146 -7.24 -26.83 -18.23
N GLY A 147 -6.97 -26.35 -19.45
CA GLY A 147 -7.67 -26.76 -20.68
C GLY A 147 -7.22 -28.11 -21.24
N ARG A 148 -6.16 -28.73 -20.70
CA ARG A 148 -5.67 -30.04 -21.11
C ARG A 148 -6.31 -31.20 -20.37
N LYS A 149 -7.04 -30.95 -19.29
CA LYS A 149 -7.77 -31.92 -18.47
C LYS A 149 -9.18 -32.13 -19.00
#